data_ebb756432434f78bec07507102b2c367
#
_entry.id   ebb756432434f78bec07507102b2c367
#
_cell.length_a   1.000
_cell.length_b   1.000
_cell.length_c   1.000
_cell.angle_alpha   90.00
_cell.angle_beta   90.00
_cell.angle_gamma   90.00
#
_symmetry.space_group_name_H-M   'P 1'
#
loop_
_entity.id
_entity.type
_entity.pdbx_description
1 polymer ?
#
loop_
_entity_poly.entity_id
_entity_poly.type
_entity_poly.pdbx_seq_one_letter_code
_entity_poly.pdbx_strand_id
1 'polypeptide(L)'
;KAGLERLDLCNGENYTVMPFDTDEFLPAPCQGIVAIESRKNSEVSKMLAEISDKNTMLSFETERQVLHSLNADCSTPVGAISKVENDRITLYLSADCKKTVSGTDGISNRIKLAKRLVSEIE
;
A
#
# COMPACT_ATOMS: atom_id res chain seq x y z
N LYS A 1 -1.01 13.42 5.80
CA LYS A 1 -1.43 14.01 7.08
C LYS A 1 -0.23 14.35 7.94
N ALA A 2 0.60 13.37 8.37
CA ALA A 2 1.73 13.60 9.29
C ALA A 2 2.73 14.67 8.82
N GLY A 3 3.01 14.80 7.53
CA GLY A 3 3.87 15.85 6.97
C GLY A 3 3.28 17.25 7.15
N LEU A 4 1.98 17.40 6.89
CA LEU A 4 1.28 18.67 7.07
C LEU A 4 1.21 19.07 8.54
N GLU A 5 0.98 18.10 9.43
CA GLU A 5 0.98 18.34 10.89
C GLU A 5 2.35 18.79 11.39
N ARG A 6 3.45 18.18 10.91
CA ARG A 6 4.82 18.56 11.28
C ARG A 6 5.22 19.95 10.79
N LEU A 7 4.64 20.40 9.70
CA LEU A 7 4.87 21.71 9.12
C LEU A 7 3.87 22.76 9.61
N ASP A 8 3.00 22.40 10.56
CA ASP A 8 1.89 23.24 11.08
C ASP A 8 0.99 23.81 9.97
N LEU A 9 0.79 23.02 8.91
CA LEU A 9 0.01 23.41 7.75
C LEU A 9 -1.43 22.87 7.78
N CYS A 10 -1.86 22.19 8.84
CA CYS A 10 -3.21 21.65 8.94
C CYS A 10 -4.28 22.70 9.28
N ASN A 11 -3.89 23.86 9.85
CA ASN A 11 -4.79 24.89 10.35
C ASN A 11 -4.55 26.24 9.68
N GLY A 12 -4.24 26.27 8.39
CA GLY A 12 -3.98 27.51 7.66
C GLY A 12 -5.24 28.37 7.48
N GLU A 13 -5.13 29.68 7.69
CA GLU A 13 -6.26 30.62 7.51
C GLU A 13 -6.73 30.72 6.05
N ASN A 14 -5.88 30.36 5.09
CA ASN A 14 -6.13 30.55 3.66
C ASN A 14 -6.48 29.27 2.89
N TYR A 15 -6.61 28.11 3.55
CA TYR A 15 -6.94 26.83 2.91
C TYR A 15 -7.61 25.87 3.88
N THR A 16 -8.38 24.95 3.34
CA THR A 16 -9.01 23.87 4.09
C THR A 16 -8.37 22.55 3.69
N VAL A 17 -7.97 21.74 4.68
CA VAL A 17 -7.48 20.38 4.45
C VAL A 17 -8.66 19.42 4.51
N MET A 18 -9.00 18.82 3.39
CA MET A 18 -10.05 17.80 3.29
C MET A 18 -9.41 16.46 2.91
N PRO A 19 -9.34 15.47 3.83
CA PRO A 19 -8.84 14.15 3.50
C PRO A 19 -9.84 13.42 2.58
N PHE A 20 -9.33 12.75 1.55
CA PHE A 20 -10.13 11.80 0.77
C PHE A 20 -10.17 10.46 1.49
N ASP A 21 -11.30 9.77 1.40
CA ASP A 21 -11.37 8.37 1.76
C ASP A 21 -10.62 7.51 0.73
N THR A 22 -10.06 6.40 1.20
CA THR A 22 -9.30 5.49 0.33
C THR A 22 -10.18 4.80 -0.72
N ASP A 23 -11.49 4.86 -0.58
CA ASP A 23 -12.45 4.36 -1.55
C ASP A 23 -12.71 5.36 -2.68
N GLU A 24 -12.51 6.65 -2.40
CA GLU A 24 -12.64 7.73 -3.39
C GLU A 24 -11.33 7.96 -4.15
N PHE A 25 -10.21 7.85 -3.45
CA PHE A 25 -8.89 8.06 -4.03
C PHE A 25 -7.88 7.05 -3.47
N LEU A 26 -7.48 6.09 -4.31
CA LEU A 26 -6.48 5.11 -3.95
C LEU A 26 -5.09 5.75 -3.87
N PRO A 27 -4.38 5.58 -2.76
CA PRO A 27 -3.01 6.06 -2.63
C PRO A 27 -2.05 5.27 -3.53
N ALA A 28 -0.85 5.81 -3.71
CA ALA A 28 0.23 5.06 -4.31
C ALA A 28 0.52 3.78 -3.50
N PRO A 29 0.88 2.66 -4.15
CA PRO A 29 1.19 1.42 -3.45
C PRO A 29 2.24 1.60 -2.36
N CYS A 30 2.05 0.97 -1.22
CA CYS A 30 2.90 1.06 -0.03
C CYS A 30 2.96 2.44 0.64
N GLN A 31 2.09 3.37 0.29
CA GLN A 31 2.08 4.69 0.89
C GLN A 31 1.73 4.64 2.38
N GLY A 32 2.55 5.32 3.18
CA GLY A 32 2.40 5.35 4.64
C GLY A 32 3.12 4.21 5.37
N ILE A 33 3.69 3.25 4.65
CA ILE A 33 4.51 2.19 5.24
C ILE A 33 5.91 2.74 5.54
N VAL A 34 6.35 2.60 6.78
CA VAL A 34 7.72 2.93 7.18
C VAL A 34 8.59 1.71 6.99
N ALA A 35 9.55 1.79 6.07
CA ALA A 35 10.52 0.74 5.80
C ALA A 35 11.86 1.04 6.50
N ILE A 36 12.45 0.02 7.11
CA ILE A 36 13.77 0.11 7.73
C ILE A 36 14.69 -0.89 7.04
N GLU A 37 15.80 -0.40 6.51
CA GLU A 37 16.81 -1.23 5.87
C GLU A 37 17.94 -1.57 6.86
N SER A 38 18.37 -2.83 6.85
CA SER A 38 19.49 -3.29 7.65
C SER A 38 20.33 -4.33 6.90
N ARG A 39 21.55 -4.56 7.36
CA ARG A 39 22.40 -5.62 6.80
C ARG A 39 21.74 -6.98 7.03
N LYS A 40 21.61 -7.78 5.99
CA LYS A 40 21.04 -9.12 6.04
C LYS A 40 21.78 -9.99 7.07
N ASN A 41 21.03 -10.77 7.84
CA ASN A 41 21.52 -11.67 8.88
C ASN A 41 22.32 -11.01 10.02
N SER A 42 22.17 -9.71 10.23
CA SER A 42 22.75 -9.02 11.38
C SER A 42 21.87 -9.20 12.64
N GLU A 43 22.43 -8.90 13.82
CA GLU A 43 21.61 -8.84 15.04
C GLU A 43 20.51 -7.78 14.94
N VAL A 44 20.82 -6.65 14.33
CA VAL A 44 19.84 -5.58 14.07
C VAL A 44 18.69 -6.10 13.21
N SER A 45 18.95 -6.90 12.18
CA SER A 45 17.87 -7.46 11.34
C SER A 45 16.94 -8.39 12.13
N LYS A 46 17.46 -9.11 13.12
CA LYS A 46 16.66 -9.95 14.02
C LYS A 46 15.77 -9.10 14.95
N MET A 47 16.34 -8.06 15.55
CA MET A 47 15.60 -7.12 16.41
C MET A 47 14.48 -6.41 15.62
N LEU A 48 14.78 -5.98 14.38
CA LEU A 48 13.79 -5.35 13.52
C LEU A 48 12.64 -6.30 13.12
N ALA A 49 12.93 -7.58 12.95
CA ALA A 49 11.90 -8.59 12.69
C ALA A 49 10.91 -8.76 13.86
N GLU A 50 11.35 -8.56 15.11
CA GLU A 50 10.50 -8.66 16.31
C GLU A 50 9.51 -7.49 16.40
N ILE A 51 9.87 -6.30 15.93
CA ILE A 51 9.02 -5.10 15.97
C ILE A 51 8.23 -4.89 14.67
N SER A 52 8.45 -5.73 13.67
CA SER A 52 7.77 -5.64 12.38
C SER A 52 6.30 -6.04 12.52
N ASP A 53 5.40 -5.18 12.04
CA ASP A 53 3.97 -5.49 12.01
C ASP A 53 3.66 -6.48 10.87
N LYS A 54 3.07 -7.62 11.24
CA LYS A 54 2.79 -8.72 10.29
C LYS A 54 1.77 -8.32 9.23
N ASN A 55 0.73 -7.60 9.61
CA ASN A 55 -0.32 -7.19 8.67
C ASN A 55 0.22 -6.16 7.68
N THR A 56 1.02 -5.22 8.15
CA THR A 56 1.72 -4.25 7.30
C THR A 56 2.67 -4.96 6.32
N MET A 57 3.39 -5.99 6.76
CA MET A 57 4.25 -6.77 5.86
C MET A 57 3.45 -7.49 4.77
N LEU A 58 2.32 -8.11 5.12
CA LEU A 58 1.42 -8.77 4.16
C LEU A 58 0.86 -7.76 3.14
N SER A 59 0.45 -6.58 3.60
CA SER A 59 0.01 -5.49 2.73
C SER A 59 1.14 -5.04 1.79
N PHE A 60 2.32 -4.77 2.35
CA PHE A 60 3.50 -4.40 1.57
C PHE A 60 3.81 -5.40 0.44
N GLU A 61 3.89 -6.69 0.76
CA GLU A 61 4.17 -7.73 -0.23
C GLU A 61 3.10 -7.80 -1.33
N THR A 62 1.84 -7.61 -0.97
CA THR A 62 0.70 -7.64 -1.90
C THR A 62 0.75 -6.45 -2.86
N GLU A 63 0.94 -5.26 -2.34
CA GLU A 63 1.00 -4.02 -3.12
C GLU A 63 2.28 -3.94 -3.97
N ARG A 64 3.42 -4.42 -3.46
CA ARG A 64 4.65 -4.57 -4.24
C ARG A 64 4.47 -5.54 -5.40
N GLN A 65 3.70 -6.62 -5.21
CA GLN A 65 3.40 -7.56 -6.31
C GLN A 65 2.61 -6.90 -7.43
N VAL A 66 1.69 -5.97 -7.12
CA VAL A 66 1.00 -5.17 -8.14
C VAL A 66 1.99 -4.42 -9.02
N LEU A 67 2.88 -3.64 -8.41
CA LEU A 67 3.91 -2.89 -9.14
C LEU A 67 4.79 -3.81 -10.01
N HIS A 68 5.17 -4.95 -9.45
CA HIS A 68 5.99 -5.93 -10.16
C HIS A 68 5.26 -6.55 -11.36
N SER A 69 3.97 -6.84 -11.21
CA SER A 69 3.16 -7.43 -12.28
C SER A 69 2.91 -6.46 -13.43
N LEU A 70 2.75 -5.17 -13.12
CA LEU A 70 2.56 -4.10 -14.10
C LEU A 70 3.89 -3.61 -14.73
N ASN A 71 5.05 -4.11 -14.28
CA ASN A 71 6.36 -3.50 -14.58
C ASN A 71 6.37 -1.98 -14.32
N ALA A 72 5.63 -1.56 -13.28
CA ALA A 72 5.41 -0.15 -12.98
C ALA A 72 6.66 0.48 -12.35
N ASP A 73 6.96 1.70 -12.77
CA ASP A 73 7.97 2.58 -12.20
C ASP A 73 7.33 3.77 -11.45
N CYS A 74 8.15 4.70 -10.98
CA CYS A 74 7.67 5.88 -10.23
C CYS A 74 6.80 6.84 -11.07
N SER A 75 6.80 6.70 -12.39
CA SER A 75 6.00 7.53 -13.32
C SER A 75 4.67 6.88 -13.70
N THR A 76 4.52 5.60 -13.39
CA THR A 76 3.30 4.84 -13.72
C THR A 76 2.17 5.21 -12.76
N PRO A 77 1.01 5.71 -13.25
CA PRO A 77 -0.10 6.13 -12.39
C PRO A 77 -0.89 4.91 -11.86
N VAL A 78 -0.40 4.33 -10.78
CA VAL A 78 -1.01 3.18 -10.11
C VAL A 78 -1.40 3.56 -8.70
N GLY A 79 -2.67 3.34 -8.36
CA GLY A 79 -3.16 3.37 -6.98
C GLY A 79 -3.41 1.96 -6.48
N ALA A 80 -2.91 1.62 -5.29
CA ALA A 80 -3.25 0.34 -4.65
C ALA A 80 -3.21 0.47 -3.13
N ILE A 81 -4.18 -0.16 -2.47
CA ILE A 81 -4.21 -0.31 -1.03
C ILE A 81 -4.74 -1.69 -0.66
N SER A 82 -4.17 -2.30 0.35
CA SER A 82 -4.64 -3.57 0.88
C SER A 82 -4.97 -3.48 2.36
N LYS A 83 -5.98 -4.25 2.78
CA LYS A 83 -6.43 -4.34 4.17
C LYS A 83 -6.43 -5.81 4.60
N VAL A 84 -5.80 -6.10 5.73
CA VAL A 84 -5.72 -7.46 6.31
C VAL A 84 -6.65 -7.55 7.51
N GLU A 85 -7.62 -8.45 7.45
CA GLU A 85 -8.59 -8.69 8.52
C GLU A 85 -8.94 -10.18 8.58
N ASN A 86 -8.92 -10.77 9.77
CA ASN A 86 -9.36 -12.16 10.01
C ASN A 86 -8.79 -13.18 9.01
N ASP A 87 -7.47 -13.21 8.84
CA ASP A 87 -6.75 -14.08 7.90
C ASP A 87 -7.15 -13.93 6.42
N ARG A 88 -7.79 -12.83 6.08
CA ARG A 88 -8.11 -12.44 4.72
C ARG A 88 -7.43 -11.13 4.37
N ILE A 89 -7.17 -10.96 3.09
CA ILE A 89 -6.65 -9.71 2.54
C ILE A 89 -7.58 -9.22 1.43
N THR A 90 -7.96 -7.96 1.51
CA THR A 90 -8.69 -7.25 0.45
C THR A 90 -7.74 -6.29 -0.24
N LEU A 91 -7.62 -6.38 -1.55
CA LEU A 91 -6.83 -5.47 -2.36
C LEU A 91 -7.74 -4.63 -3.26
N TYR A 92 -7.53 -3.32 -3.25
CA TYR A 92 -8.09 -2.35 -4.18
C TYR A 92 -6.99 -1.88 -5.10
N LEU A 93 -7.26 -1.81 -6.40
CA LEU A 93 -6.29 -1.49 -7.43
C LEU A 93 -6.92 -0.58 -8.48
N SER A 94 -6.21 0.47 -8.86
CA SER A 94 -6.56 1.35 -9.97
C SER A 94 -5.32 1.62 -10.83
N ALA A 95 -5.47 1.53 -12.15
CA ALA A 95 -4.47 1.99 -13.10
C ALA A 95 -5.06 3.11 -13.94
N ASP A 96 -4.21 4.10 -14.30
CA ASP A 96 -4.58 5.28 -15.11
C ASP A 96 -5.77 6.08 -14.57
N CYS A 97 -6.10 5.97 -13.29
CA CYS A 97 -7.22 6.63 -12.63
C CYS A 97 -8.59 6.41 -13.31
N LYS A 98 -8.73 5.36 -14.14
CA LYS A 98 -9.95 5.12 -14.94
C LYS A 98 -10.84 4.03 -14.39
N LYS A 99 -10.25 2.96 -13.92
CA LYS A 99 -10.98 1.76 -13.45
C LYS A 99 -10.41 1.32 -12.12
N THR A 100 -11.28 1.09 -11.16
CA THR A 100 -10.90 0.45 -9.90
C THR A 100 -11.46 -0.96 -9.88
N VAL A 101 -10.61 -1.91 -9.55
CA VAL A 101 -10.98 -3.30 -9.28
C VAL A 101 -10.64 -3.65 -7.85
N SER A 102 -11.35 -4.60 -7.27
CA SER A 102 -11.06 -5.08 -5.93
C SER A 102 -11.33 -6.57 -5.80
N GLY A 103 -10.70 -7.18 -4.82
CA GLY A 103 -10.92 -8.58 -4.52
C GLY A 103 -10.42 -8.94 -3.14
N THR A 104 -10.98 -10.01 -2.58
CA THR A 104 -10.62 -10.54 -1.27
C THR A 104 -10.26 -12.01 -1.38
N ASP A 105 -9.18 -12.43 -0.72
CA ASP A 105 -8.76 -13.83 -0.64
C ASP A 105 -8.11 -14.11 0.74
N GLY A 106 -7.78 -15.37 1.01
CA GLY A 106 -6.95 -15.71 2.17
C GLY A 106 -5.54 -15.14 2.04
N ILE A 107 -4.92 -14.77 3.16
CA ILE A 107 -3.56 -14.17 3.17
C ILE A 107 -2.51 -15.04 2.46
N SER A 108 -2.68 -16.36 2.46
CA SER A 108 -1.80 -17.29 1.73
C SER A 108 -1.86 -17.13 0.21
N ASN A 109 -2.97 -16.63 -0.31
CA ASN A 109 -3.22 -16.42 -1.73
C ASN A 109 -2.98 -14.97 -2.20
N ARG A 110 -2.49 -14.07 -1.33
CA ARG A 110 -2.32 -12.63 -1.60
C ARG A 110 -1.61 -12.31 -2.92
N ILE A 111 -0.56 -13.06 -3.22
CA ILE A 111 0.22 -12.88 -4.47
C ILE A 111 -0.60 -13.27 -5.72
N LYS A 112 -1.39 -14.35 -5.62
CA LYS A 112 -2.29 -14.76 -6.71
C LYS A 112 -3.40 -13.75 -6.90
N LEU A 113 -3.96 -13.21 -5.80
CA LEU A 113 -4.96 -12.16 -5.82
C LEU A 113 -4.43 -10.91 -6.55
N ALA A 114 -3.23 -10.43 -6.20
CA ALA A 114 -2.62 -9.28 -6.86
C ALA A 114 -2.46 -9.50 -8.37
N LYS A 115 -1.91 -10.64 -8.78
CA LYS A 115 -1.74 -10.98 -10.20
C LYS A 115 -3.08 -11.06 -10.96
N ARG A 116 -4.11 -11.65 -10.34
CA ARG A 116 -5.44 -11.72 -10.93
C ARG A 116 -6.02 -10.33 -11.16
N LEU A 117 -6.00 -9.46 -10.14
CA LEU A 117 -6.56 -8.12 -10.28
C LEU A 117 -5.79 -7.25 -11.28
N VAL A 118 -4.48 -7.44 -11.41
CA VAL A 118 -3.70 -6.81 -12.48
C VAL A 118 -4.22 -7.24 -13.85
N SER A 119 -4.44 -8.54 -14.08
CA SER A 119 -4.97 -9.01 -15.38
C SER A 119 -6.42 -8.58 -15.68
N GLU A 120 -7.17 -8.12 -14.67
CA GLU A 120 -8.53 -7.58 -14.85
C GLU A 120 -8.51 -6.09 -15.24
N ILE A 121 -7.38 -5.39 -15.04
CA ILE A 121 -7.26 -3.96 -15.26
C ILE A 121 -6.47 -3.62 -16.53
N GLU A 122 -5.67 -4.55 -17.04
CA GLU A 122 -5.01 -4.46 -18.35
C GLU A 122 -6.03 -4.68 -19.50
#